data_bd26ebcca74ab0abffa5f08cca8dbff3
#
_entry.id   bd26ebcca74ab0abffa5f08cca8dbff3
#
_cell.length_a   1.000
_cell.length_b   1.000
_cell.length_c   1.000
_cell.angle_alpha   90.00
_cell.angle_beta   90.00
_cell.angle_gamma   90.00
#
_symmetry.space_group_name_H-M   'P 1'
#
loop_
_entity.id
_entity.type
_entity.pdbx_description
1 polymer ?
#
loop_
_entity_poly.entity_id
_entity_poly.type
_entity_poly.pdbx_seq_one_letter_code
_entity_poly.pdbx_strand_id
1 'polypeptide(L)'
;WPSVICPGQTTSQLVDASDFLPTFADLEGLQLPKNEPMDGISFAPSLLEKTGREREWCFFWYAPRPGWDKDRFSCSIFGLDHQYKLFSDGRFFEIDNLWPIEKELNLQTLTPEATSARTKLQAVFKNTMKPPLSPNAKKVVNAFGDPTDE
;
A
#
# COMPACT_ATOMS: atom_id res chain seq x y z
N TRP A 1 -16.55 4.37 -18.63
CA TRP A 1 -17.28 5.62 -18.86
C TRP A 1 -16.91 6.22 -20.23
N PRO A 2 -17.42 5.63 -21.34
CA PRO A 2 -16.91 5.91 -22.68
C PRO A 2 -17.02 7.36 -23.14
N SER A 3 -17.93 8.16 -22.57
CA SER A 3 -18.11 9.57 -22.91
C SER A 3 -17.13 10.51 -22.19
N VAL A 4 -16.40 10.02 -21.20
CA VAL A 4 -15.52 10.83 -20.32
C VAL A 4 -14.11 10.27 -20.26
N ILE A 5 -13.97 8.94 -20.21
CA ILE A 5 -12.68 8.24 -20.12
C ILE A 5 -12.39 7.62 -21.48
N CYS A 6 -11.29 7.99 -22.11
CA CYS A 6 -10.86 7.43 -23.40
C CYS A 6 -10.59 5.92 -23.25
N PRO A 7 -11.10 5.08 -24.16
CA PRO A 7 -10.83 3.65 -24.12
C PRO A 7 -9.39 3.33 -24.51
N GLY A 8 -8.87 2.19 -24.00
CA GLY A 8 -7.57 1.67 -24.41
C GLY A 8 -6.37 2.34 -23.74
N GLN A 9 -6.57 3.21 -22.76
CA GLN A 9 -5.49 3.81 -22.00
C GLN A 9 -4.80 2.78 -21.11
N THR A 10 -3.49 2.96 -20.91
CA THR A 10 -2.68 2.21 -19.94
C THR A 10 -1.86 3.20 -19.14
N THR A 11 -1.79 3.02 -17.83
CA THR A 11 -0.95 3.79 -16.92
C THR A 11 -0.07 2.85 -16.09
N SER A 12 1.13 3.29 -15.77
CA SER A 12 2.03 2.62 -14.81
C SER A 12 1.89 3.15 -13.38
N GLN A 13 0.94 4.05 -13.14
CA GLN A 13 0.72 4.63 -11.83
C GLN A 13 0.38 3.55 -10.80
N LEU A 14 0.97 3.64 -9.61
CA LEU A 14 0.57 2.82 -8.48
C LEU A 14 -0.83 3.19 -8.03
N VAL A 15 -1.68 2.16 -7.86
CA VAL A 15 -3.05 2.32 -7.37
C VAL A 15 -3.28 1.33 -6.23
N ASP A 16 -3.86 1.84 -5.15
CA ASP A 16 -4.28 1.06 -3.98
C ASP A 16 -5.81 1.02 -3.89
N ALA A 17 -6.36 0.04 -3.19
CA ALA A 17 -7.81 -0.05 -2.99
C ALA A 17 -8.40 1.18 -2.27
N SER A 18 -7.64 1.83 -1.40
CA SER A 18 -8.00 3.07 -0.73
C SER A 18 -8.20 4.25 -1.68
N ASP A 19 -7.63 4.19 -2.89
CA ASP A 19 -7.67 5.28 -3.89
C ASP A 19 -9.01 5.37 -4.62
N PHE A 20 -9.82 4.32 -4.61
CA PHE A 20 -11.09 4.32 -5.34
C PHE A 20 -12.08 5.33 -4.79
N LEU A 21 -12.21 5.44 -3.47
CA LEU A 21 -13.14 6.40 -2.87
C LEU A 21 -12.84 7.85 -3.26
N PRO A 22 -11.62 8.39 -3.08
CA PRO A 22 -11.31 9.73 -3.52
C PRO A 22 -11.41 9.89 -5.05
N THR A 23 -11.11 8.85 -5.83
CA THR A 23 -11.25 8.91 -7.29
C THR A 23 -12.70 9.06 -7.72
N PHE A 24 -13.62 8.30 -7.16
CA PHE A 24 -15.04 8.45 -7.47
C PHE A 24 -15.60 9.80 -7.02
N ALA A 25 -15.18 10.27 -5.86
CA ALA A 25 -15.57 11.60 -5.40
C ALA A 25 -15.10 12.70 -6.35
N ASP A 26 -13.86 12.64 -6.82
CA ASP A 26 -13.33 13.60 -7.78
C ASP A 26 -14.06 13.56 -9.14
N LEU A 27 -14.35 12.37 -9.64
CA LEU A 27 -15.05 12.18 -10.91
C LEU A 27 -16.48 12.75 -10.87
N GLU A 28 -17.13 12.65 -9.70
CA GLU A 28 -18.49 13.19 -9.48
C GLU A 28 -18.49 14.62 -8.93
N GLY A 29 -17.33 15.24 -8.72
CA GLY A 29 -17.23 16.60 -8.16
C GLY A 29 -17.67 16.70 -6.70
N LEU A 30 -17.64 15.60 -5.95
CA LEU A 30 -18.03 15.53 -4.55
C LEU A 30 -16.87 15.92 -3.64
N GLN A 31 -17.18 16.59 -2.54
CA GLN A 31 -16.21 16.90 -1.50
C GLN A 31 -16.20 15.81 -0.43
N LEU A 32 -15.03 15.23 -0.20
CA LEU A 32 -14.82 14.30 0.89
C LEU A 32 -14.74 15.04 2.25
N PRO A 33 -15.09 14.37 3.37
CA PRO A 33 -14.99 14.93 4.70
C PRO A 33 -13.56 15.38 5.00
N LYS A 34 -13.36 16.64 5.36
CA LYS A 34 -12.01 17.19 5.66
C LYS A 34 -11.45 16.73 7.02
N ASN A 35 -12.31 16.26 7.90
CA ASN A 35 -11.94 15.89 9.27
C ASN A 35 -11.61 14.39 9.43
N GLU A 36 -11.73 13.61 8.37
CA GLU A 36 -11.44 12.17 8.34
C GLU A 36 -10.07 11.96 7.69
N PRO A 37 -9.14 11.25 8.35
CA PRO A 37 -7.87 10.91 7.71
C PRO A 37 -8.14 9.97 6.52
N MET A 38 -7.64 10.34 5.36
CA MET A 38 -7.80 9.58 4.12
C MET A 38 -6.42 9.11 3.63
N ASP A 39 -6.25 7.82 3.49
CA ASP A 39 -5.00 7.23 2.97
C ASP A 39 -4.98 7.17 1.43
N GLY A 40 -6.16 7.31 0.80
CA GLY A 40 -6.34 7.24 -0.64
C GLY A 40 -5.87 8.50 -1.37
N ILE A 41 -5.30 8.32 -2.55
CA ILE A 41 -4.94 9.38 -3.50
C ILE A 41 -5.76 9.17 -4.76
N SER A 42 -6.51 10.19 -5.17
CA SER A 42 -7.31 10.11 -6.39
C SER A 42 -6.45 9.93 -7.63
N PHE A 43 -6.78 8.95 -8.47
CA PHE A 43 -6.21 8.76 -9.79
C PHE A 43 -7.14 9.24 -10.91
N ALA A 44 -8.20 9.98 -10.59
CA ALA A 44 -9.09 10.60 -11.58
C ALA A 44 -8.32 11.48 -12.61
N PRO A 45 -7.29 12.25 -12.23
CA PRO A 45 -6.50 12.97 -13.21
C PRO A 45 -5.91 12.08 -14.29
N SER A 46 -5.34 10.91 -13.93
CA SER A 46 -4.80 9.96 -14.93
C SER A 46 -5.88 9.39 -15.85
N LEU A 47 -7.07 9.10 -15.33
CA LEU A 47 -8.20 8.63 -16.14
C LEU A 47 -8.67 9.69 -17.15
N LEU A 48 -8.51 10.96 -16.82
CA LEU A 48 -8.92 12.13 -17.62
C LEU A 48 -7.76 12.72 -18.44
N GLU A 49 -6.63 12.02 -18.56
CA GLU A 49 -5.42 12.49 -19.28
C GLU A 49 -4.90 13.85 -18.75
N LYS A 50 -5.04 14.07 -17.45
CA LYS A 50 -4.58 15.28 -16.75
C LYS A 50 -3.41 14.96 -15.82
N THR A 51 -2.61 15.97 -15.55
CA THR A 51 -1.59 15.88 -14.50
C THR A 51 -2.24 15.92 -13.12
N GLY A 52 -1.74 15.09 -12.22
CA GLY A 52 -2.22 15.01 -10.84
C GLY A 52 -1.14 14.49 -9.90
N ARG A 53 -1.49 14.36 -8.63
CA ARG A 53 -0.64 13.72 -7.65
C ARG A 53 -0.64 12.22 -7.92
N GLU A 54 0.53 11.63 -8.03
CA GLU A 54 0.70 10.19 -8.15
C GLU A 54 1.09 9.57 -6.81
N ARG A 55 0.73 8.31 -6.65
CA ARG A 55 1.12 7.51 -5.50
C ARG A 55 2.58 7.04 -5.68
N GLU A 56 3.41 7.32 -4.68
CA GLU A 56 4.83 6.94 -4.72
C GLU A 56 5.10 5.57 -4.13
N TRP A 57 4.17 5.04 -3.32
CA TRP A 57 4.27 3.75 -2.64
C TRP A 57 2.89 3.23 -2.25
N CYS A 58 2.78 1.91 -2.11
CA CYS A 58 1.65 1.22 -1.50
C CYS A 58 2.10 0.52 -0.21
N PHE A 59 1.19 0.43 0.75
CA PHE A 59 1.41 -0.27 2.02
C PHE A 59 0.35 -1.35 2.19
N PHE A 60 0.78 -2.54 2.55
CA PHE A 60 -0.08 -3.70 2.69
C PHE A 60 0.09 -4.35 4.06
N TRP A 61 -1.03 -4.58 4.70
CA TRP A 61 -1.12 -5.41 5.88
C TRP A 61 -2.03 -6.60 5.57
N TYR A 62 -1.40 -7.71 5.25
CA TYR A 62 -2.11 -8.96 5.02
C TYR A 62 -2.15 -9.77 6.32
N ALA A 63 -3.32 -9.87 6.94
CA ALA A 63 -3.59 -10.73 8.08
C ALA A 63 -4.68 -11.73 7.69
N PRO A 64 -4.35 -13.00 7.47
CA PRO A 64 -5.33 -14.00 7.11
C PRO A 64 -6.32 -14.18 8.25
N ARG A 65 -7.61 -14.34 7.92
CA ARG A 65 -8.64 -14.60 8.93
C ARG A 65 -8.34 -15.92 9.64
N PRO A 66 -8.58 -16.03 10.95
CA PRO A 66 -8.57 -17.30 11.65
C PRO A 66 -9.58 -18.26 10.98
N GLY A 67 -9.12 -19.42 10.60
CA GLY A 67 -9.93 -20.43 9.92
C GLY A 67 -9.30 -21.81 10.05
N TRP A 68 -9.94 -22.81 9.44
CA TRP A 68 -9.44 -24.19 9.47
C TRP A 68 -8.11 -24.38 8.74
N ASP A 69 -7.73 -23.46 7.85
CA ASP A 69 -6.47 -23.48 7.08
C ASP A 69 -5.53 -22.31 7.43
N LYS A 70 -5.73 -21.65 8.58
CA LYS A 70 -4.92 -20.50 9.04
C LYS A 70 -3.42 -20.76 9.04
N ASP A 71 -3.01 -22.01 9.27
CA ASP A 71 -1.60 -22.42 9.32
C ASP A 71 -0.91 -22.39 7.93
N ARG A 72 -1.69 -22.25 6.84
CA ARG A 72 -1.17 -22.10 5.47
C ARG A 72 -0.81 -20.66 5.12
N PHE A 73 -1.29 -19.70 5.89
CA PHE A 73 -1.12 -18.27 5.60
C PHE A 73 -0.47 -17.58 6.80
N SER A 74 0.61 -16.90 6.54
CA SER A 74 1.28 -16.07 7.54
C SER A 74 0.86 -14.60 7.39
N CYS A 75 0.80 -13.89 8.50
CA CYS A 75 0.68 -12.43 8.47
C CYS A 75 1.87 -11.84 7.72
N SER A 76 1.59 -10.89 6.84
CA SER A 76 2.63 -10.25 6.03
C SER A 76 2.38 -8.76 5.95
N ILE A 77 3.37 -7.97 6.35
CA ILE A 77 3.32 -6.51 6.28
C ILE A 77 4.44 -6.08 5.37
N PHE A 78 4.10 -5.33 4.32
CA PHE A 78 5.10 -4.84 3.39
C PHE A 78 4.69 -3.50 2.76
N GLY A 79 5.70 -2.73 2.36
CA GLY A 79 5.54 -1.57 1.51
C GLY A 79 6.24 -1.81 0.19
N LEU A 80 5.71 -1.26 -0.89
CA LEU A 80 6.36 -1.32 -2.21
C LEU A 80 6.26 0.02 -2.94
N ASP A 81 7.20 0.23 -3.83
CA ASP A 81 7.12 1.23 -4.89
C ASP A 81 7.22 0.52 -6.26
N HIS A 82 7.54 1.24 -7.33
CA HIS A 82 7.59 0.66 -8.68
C HIS A 82 8.66 -0.42 -8.89
N GLN A 83 9.71 -0.42 -8.08
CA GLN A 83 10.89 -1.27 -8.31
C GLN A 83 11.29 -2.09 -7.09
N TYR A 84 10.83 -1.69 -5.90
CA TYR A 84 11.29 -2.30 -4.66
C TYR A 84 10.14 -2.64 -3.72
N LYS A 85 10.33 -3.72 -2.96
CA LYS A 85 9.41 -4.19 -1.93
C LYS A 85 10.18 -4.45 -0.64
N LEU A 86 9.73 -3.84 0.45
CA LEU A 86 10.29 -4.00 1.77
C LEU A 86 9.26 -4.65 2.69
N PHE A 87 9.64 -5.74 3.34
CA PHE A 87 8.84 -6.36 4.38
C PHE A 87 9.16 -5.78 5.75
N SER A 88 8.21 -5.88 6.68
CA SER A 88 8.39 -5.39 8.06
C SER A 88 9.49 -6.12 8.84
N ASP A 89 9.82 -7.35 8.46
CA ASP A 89 10.93 -8.15 9.00
C ASP A 89 12.32 -7.74 8.46
N GLY A 90 12.36 -6.78 7.52
CA GLY A 90 13.58 -6.22 6.96
C GLY A 90 14.03 -6.85 5.65
N ARG A 91 13.40 -7.93 5.19
CA ARG A 91 13.68 -8.50 3.85
C ARG A 91 13.35 -7.46 2.78
N PHE A 92 14.22 -7.33 1.80
CA PHE A 92 14.12 -6.30 0.77
C PHE A 92 14.33 -6.91 -0.61
N PHE A 93 13.43 -6.60 -1.53
CA PHE A 93 13.38 -7.22 -2.84
C PHE A 93 13.38 -6.15 -3.95
N GLU A 94 14.01 -6.49 -5.04
CA GLU A 94 13.78 -5.87 -6.34
C GLU A 94 12.61 -6.60 -7.01
N ILE A 95 11.65 -5.85 -7.53
CA ILE A 95 10.44 -6.38 -8.19
C ILE A 95 10.41 -5.94 -9.64
N ASP A 96 9.95 -6.81 -10.52
CA ASP A 96 9.69 -6.48 -11.92
C ASP A 96 8.18 -6.17 -12.10
N ASN A 97 7.87 -5.01 -12.67
CA ASN A 97 6.50 -4.59 -12.92
C ASN A 97 5.77 -5.45 -13.96
N LEU A 98 6.49 -6.24 -14.78
CA LEU A 98 5.89 -7.06 -15.81
C LEU A 98 5.47 -8.46 -15.31
N TRP A 99 6.16 -8.98 -14.30
CA TRP A 99 5.85 -10.25 -13.65
C TRP A 99 6.26 -10.19 -12.18
N PRO A 100 5.59 -10.88 -11.28
CA PRO A 100 5.91 -10.86 -9.86
C PRO A 100 7.18 -11.66 -9.54
N ILE A 101 8.26 -11.35 -10.23
CA ILE A 101 9.58 -11.89 -9.93
C ILE A 101 10.16 -11.00 -8.83
N GLU A 102 10.26 -11.58 -7.64
CA GLU A 102 10.89 -10.93 -6.49
C GLU A 102 12.31 -11.48 -6.35
N LYS A 103 13.29 -10.59 -6.46
CA LYS A 103 14.70 -10.92 -6.24
C LYS A 103 15.16 -10.33 -4.93
N GLU A 104 15.45 -11.16 -3.95
CA GLU A 104 15.95 -10.70 -2.66
C GLU A 104 17.32 -10.03 -2.81
N LEU A 105 17.46 -8.86 -2.21
CA LEU A 105 18.67 -8.04 -2.27
C LEU A 105 19.50 -8.23 -1.01
N ASN A 106 20.82 -8.36 -1.22
CA ASN A 106 21.76 -8.36 -0.11
C ASN A 106 21.92 -6.94 0.44
N LEU A 107 21.52 -6.72 1.69
CA LEU A 107 21.52 -5.43 2.35
C LEU A 107 22.92 -4.80 2.52
N GLN A 108 23.99 -5.58 2.38
CA GLN A 108 25.37 -5.08 2.48
C GLN A 108 25.92 -4.53 1.15
N THR A 109 25.24 -4.84 0.03
CA THR A 109 25.71 -4.49 -1.32
C THR A 109 24.66 -3.76 -2.13
N LEU A 110 23.80 -2.98 -1.47
CA LEU A 110 22.76 -2.20 -2.14
C LEU A 110 23.36 -1.09 -3.00
N THR A 111 22.70 -0.85 -4.13
CA THR A 111 22.98 0.36 -4.93
C THR A 111 22.47 1.61 -4.21
N PRO A 112 22.95 2.82 -4.58
CA PRO A 112 22.44 4.07 -4.01
C PRO A 112 20.92 4.21 -4.18
N GLU A 113 20.37 3.82 -5.34
CA GLU A 113 18.94 3.85 -5.65
C GLU A 113 18.16 2.91 -4.72
N ALA A 114 18.60 1.66 -4.57
CA ALA A 114 17.99 0.68 -3.68
C ALA A 114 18.05 1.13 -2.21
N THR A 115 19.14 1.77 -1.80
CA THR A 115 19.30 2.32 -0.45
C THR A 115 18.31 3.46 -0.20
N SER A 116 18.14 4.35 -1.17
CA SER A 116 17.18 5.46 -1.11
C SER A 116 15.75 4.93 -1.02
N ALA A 117 15.38 3.97 -1.88
CA ALA A 117 14.07 3.33 -1.89
C ALA A 117 13.78 2.62 -0.55
N ARG A 118 14.75 1.87 -0.02
CA ARG A 118 14.63 1.22 1.29
C ARG A 118 14.39 2.22 2.40
N THR A 119 15.12 3.33 2.42
CA THR A 119 14.94 4.40 3.42
C THR A 119 13.54 5.02 3.34
N LYS A 120 13.05 5.29 2.12
CA LYS A 120 11.70 5.78 1.87
C LYS A 120 10.65 4.81 2.40
N LEU A 121 10.75 3.53 2.06
CA LEU A 121 9.80 2.50 2.51
C LEU A 121 9.86 2.26 4.02
N GLN A 122 11.03 2.37 4.66
CA GLN A 122 11.13 2.34 6.12
C GLN A 122 10.41 3.51 6.79
N ALA A 123 10.44 4.69 6.17
CA ALA A 123 9.69 5.83 6.68
C ALA A 123 8.16 5.61 6.57
N VAL A 124 7.70 4.91 5.54
CA VAL A 124 6.29 4.49 5.40
C VAL A 124 5.86 3.66 6.60
N PHE A 125 6.64 2.63 6.99
CA PHE A 125 6.32 1.82 8.17
C PHE A 125 6.21 2.65 9.44
N LYS A 126 7.17 3.53 9.70
CA LYS A 126 7.15 4.41 10.89
C LYS A 126 5.91 5.29 10.97
N ASN A 127 5.40 5.73 9.83
CA ASN A 127 4.26 6.63 9.77
C ASN A 127 2.92 5.88 9.78
N THR A 128 2.85 4.71 9.15
CA THR A 128 1.62 3.94 8.95
C THR A 128 1.37 2.97 10.10
N MET A 129 2.43 2.37 10.66
CA MET A 129 2.35 1.45 11.81
C MET A 129 2.33 2.21 13.14
N LYS A 130 1.64 3.33 13.22
CA LYS A 130 1.43 4.00 14.51
C LYS A 130 0.59 3.09 15.41
N PRO A 131 0.92 3.01 16.73
CA PRO A 131 0.07 2.29 17.64
C PRO A 131 -1.35 2.87 17.57
N PRO A 132 -2.38 2.03 17.62
CA PRO A 132 -3.76 2.48 17.52
C PRO A 132 -4.06 3.52 18.60
N LEU A 133 -4.68 4.62 18.18
CA LEU A 133 -5.01 5.77 19.04
C LEU A 133 -6.06 5.47 20.11
N SER A 134 -6.68 4.27 20.09
CA SER A 134 -7.75 3.87 20.99
C SER A 134 -7.29 2.78 21.97
N PRO A 135 -7.56 2.92 23.27
CA PRO A 135 -7.36 1.84 24.24
C PRO A 135 -8.10 0.55 23.91
N ASN A 136 -9.16 0.64 23.10
CA ASN A 136 -9.94 -0.51 22.63
C ASN A 136 -9.35 -1.20 21.39
N ALA A 137 -8.36 -0.63 20.76
CA ALA A 137 -7.75 -1.22 19.58
C ALA A 137 -7.00 -2.53 19.88
N LYS A 138 -6.50 -2.71 21.10
CA LYS A 138 -5.99 -4.02 21.55
C LYS A 138 -7.05 -5.12 21.47
N LYS A 139 -8.33 -4.80 21.75
CA LYS A 139 -9.43 -5.77 21.62
C LYS A 139 -9.77 -6.10 20.16
N VAL A 140 -9.60 -5.16 19.26
CA VAL A 140 -9.84 -5.39 17.83
C VAL A 140 -8.73 -6.26 17.22
N VAL A 141 -7.48 -6.02 17.60
CA VAL A 141 -6.34 -6.87 17.19
C VAL A 141 -6.52 -8.28 17.73
N ASN A 142 -6.93 -8.45 18.97
CA ASN A 142 -7.22 -9.75 19.57
C ASN A 142 -8.40 -10.48 18.91
N ALA A 143 -9.39 -9.75 18.37
CA ALA A 143 -10.50 -10.33 17.62
C ALA A 143 -10.06 -10.94 16.27
N PHE A 144 -8.90 -10.57 15.75
CA PHE A 144 -8.31 -11.11 14.52
C PHE A 144 -7.30 -12.25 14.78
N GLY A 145 -7.10 -12.66 16.03
CA GLY A 145 -6.34 -13.85 16.34
C GLY A 145 -4.83 -13.68 16.33
N ASP A 146 -4.31 -12.46 16.53
CA ASP A 146 -2.91 -12.32 16.90
C ASP A 146 -2.67 -13.07 18.21
N PRO A 147 -1.56 -13.83 18.33
CA PRO A 147 -1.19 -14.43 19.60
C PRO A 147 -1.11 -13.32 20.63
N THR A 148 -1.95 -13.40 21.63
CA THR A 148 -1.81 -12.59 22.81
C THR A 148 -0.47 -12.95 23.43
N ASP A 149 0.41 -11.97 23.55
CA ASP A 149 1.57 -12.09 24.42
C ASP A 149 1.02 -12.32 25.85
N GLU A 150 1.06 -13.55 26.28
CA GLU A 150 1.04 -13.90 27.70
C GLU A 150 2.44 -13.78 28.29
#